data_e6c4b57564b6590a0d2abca8f594c3ac
#
_entry.id   e6c4b57564b6590a0d2abca8f594c3ac
#
_cell.length_a   1.000
_cell.length_b   1.000
_cell.length_c   1.000
_cell.angle_alpha   90.00
_cell.angle_beta   90.00
_cell.angle_gamma   90.00
#
_symmetry.space_group_name_H-M   'P 1'
#
loop_
_entity.id
_entity.type
_entity.pdbx_description
1 polymer ?
#
loop_
_entity_poly.entity_id
_entity_poly.type
_entity_poly.pdbx_seq_one_letter_code
_entity_poly.pdbx_strand_id
1 'polypeptide(L)'
;LEIYNAHKSLDRPPFNDPKHVNDGLHPFRRVYSQYAHKSRTLDTFDNVIFDEVGIVRFSDYLEDDEVDIIRKEFDQFQVGVVNKQPHNIIAMNEKKAPAMLRAVHKMKDLIIKMIGEETDEIRLKYYGNTFAQRVDNDPNDNDNQKNSHVDTFFPAIKWWYFPDEVKLKHGPLCYAQKSCVPSDNYLDWLYQESIKCVNGTYDDWKLKDHAEGSFRANDKELADMGLKVEPVPVKANTLVVANVAGFHRRGDTTVRHVRNAIHGSIRIDNPFSWGRQ
;
A
#
# COMPACT_ATOMS: atom_id res chain seq x y z
N LEU A 1 15.30 17.41 -16.16
CA LEU A 1 15.35 18.88 -15.94
C LEU A 1 13.99 19.44 -15.48
N GLU A 2 12.88 19.04 -16.12
CA GLU A 2 11.52 19.50 -15.75
C GLU A 2 11.14 19.03 -14.34
N ILE A 3 11.40 17.77 -13.99
CA ILE A 3 11.16 17.22 -12.65
C ILE A 3 12.00 17.94 -11.61
N TYR A 4 13.27 18.19 -11.90
CA TYR A 4 14.15 18.90 -11.01
C TYR A 4 13.70 20.35 -10.77
N ASN A 5 13.21 21.02 -11.80
CA ASN A 5 12.68 22.38 -11.69
C ASN A 5 11.36 22.41 -10.95
N ALA A 6 10.46 21.44 -11.19
CA ALA A 6 9.23 21.29 -10.42
C ALA A 6 9.50 21.01 -8.94
N HIS A 7 10.51 20.17 -8.64
CA HIS A 7 10.94 19.88 -7.29
C HIS A 7 11.53 21.11 -6.57
N LYS A 8 12.32 21.93 -7.27
CA LYS A 8 12.91 23.16 -6.71
C LYS A 8 11.88 24.22 -6.36
N SER A 9 10.71 24.22 -7.02
CA SER A 9 9.63 25.17 -6.73
C SER A 9 8.92 24.90 -5.41
N LEU A 10 9.22 23.76 -4.76
CA LEU A 10 8.62 23.34 -3.50
C LEU A 10 9.60 23.59 -2.35
N ASP A 11 9.36 24.60 -1.58
CA ASP A 11 10.30 25.09 -0.55
C ASP A 11 10.58 24.11 0.59
N ARG A 12 9.73 23.14 0.88
CA ARG A 12 9.92 22.15 1.97
C ARG A 12 9.08 20.88 1.82
N PRO A 13 9.60 19.68 2.25
CA PRO A 13 8.78 18.49 2.54
C PRO A 13 7.91 18.70 3.81
N PRO A 14 6.75 18.04 3.88
CA PRO A 14 6.26 16.95 3.08
C PRO A 14 5.56 17.42 1.81
N PHE A 15 6.12 17.09 0.69
CA PHE A 15 5.70 17.58 -0.63
C PHE A 15 4.37 17.01 -1.13
N ASN A 16 3.84 16.02 -0.46
CA ASN A 16 2.51 15.49 -0.80
C ASN A 16 1.39 16.20 0.01
N ASP A 17 1.74 17.19 0.81
CA ASP A 17 0.76 17.96 1.58
C ASP A 17 -0.13 18.75 0.62
N PRO A 18 -1.46 18.55 0.68
CA PRO A 18 -2.43 19.26 -0.18
C PRO A 18 -2.30 20.77 -0.20
N LYS A 19 -1.80 21.39 0.87
CA LYS A 19 -1.62 22.85 0.95
C LYS A 19 -0.68 23.41 -0.12
N HIS A 20 0.21 22.57 -0.68
CA HIS A 20 1.13 22.95 -1.75
C HIS A 20 0.55 22.77 -3.16
N VAL A 21 -0.73 22.46 -3.29
CA VAL A 21 -1.36 22.21 -4.59
C VAL A 21 -1.21 23.40 -5.56
N ASN A 22 -1.26 24.62 -5.03
CA ASN A 22 -1.09 25.84 -5.80
C ASN A 22 0.40 26.28 -5.95
N ASP A 23 1.30 25.65 -5.18
CA ASP A 23 2.72 25.96 -5.16
C ASP A 23 3.54 25.02 -6.06
N GLY A 24 2.88 24.35 -7.02
CA GLY A 24 3.53 23.49 -8.01
C GLY A 24 3.37 21.99 -7.77
N LEU A 25 2.68 21.53 -6.71
CA LEU A 25 2.48 20.10 -6.44
C LEU A 25 1.71 19.40 -7.58
N HIS A 26 0.68 20.04 -8.15
CA HIS A 26 -0.11 19.43 -9.20
C HIS A 26 0.69 19.28 -10.53
N PRO A 27 1.35 20.32 -11.07
CA PRO A 27 2.25 20.15 -12.22
C PRO A 27 3.35 19.11 -11.93
N PHE A 28 3.91 19.09 -10.72
CA PHE A 28 4.91 18.11 -10.32
C PHE A 28 4.36 16.68 -10.39
N ARG A 29 3.16 16.42 -9.86
CA ARG A 29 2.51 15.11 -9.93
C ARG A 29 2.34 14.64 -11.37
N ARG A 30 1.93 15.52 -12.30
CA ARG A 30 1.77 15.19 -13.73
C ARG A 30 3.09 14.79 -14.38
N VAL A 31 4.12 15.60 -14.22
CA VAL A 31 5.45 15.33 -14.79
C VAL A 31 6.05 14.06 -14.18
N TYR A 32 5.99 13.92 -12.86
CA TYR A 32 6.56 12.79 -12.16
C TYR A 32 5.88 11.46 -12.50
N SER A 33 4.55 11.46 -12.61
CA SER A 33 3.81 10.26 -12.99
C SER A 33 4.24 9.75 -14.37
N GLN A 34 4.43 10.65 -15.33
CA GLN A 34 4.94 10.29 -16.67
C GLN A 34 6.36 9.73 -16.63
N TYR A 35 7.22 10.29 -15.79
CA TYR A 35 8.60 9.82 -15.59
C TYR A 35 8.64 8.45 -14.93
N ALA A 36 7.95 8.28 -13.82
CA ALA A 36 7.95 7.05 -13.03
C ALA A 36 7.50 5.83 -13.84
N HIS A 37 6.62 6.04 -14.84
CA HIS A 37 6.18 4.95 -15.73
C HIS A 37 7.12 4.71 -16.92
N LYS A 38 7.83 5.73 -17.40
CA LYS A 38 8.76 5.60 -18.52
C LYS A 38 10.11 4.99 -18.13
N SER A 39 10.51 5.12 -16.87
CA SER A 39 11.84 4.68 -16.40
C SER A 39 11.92 3.20 -16.04
N ARG A 40 10.81 2.47 -16.04
CA ARG A 40 10.77 1.06 -15.68
C ARG A 40 10.57 0.15 -16.88
N THR A 41 11.64 -0.10 -17.61
CA THR A 41 11.75 -1.29 -18.44
C THR A 41 12.23 -2.44 -17.54
N LEU A 42 11.30 -3.17 -16.97
CA LEU A 42 11.62 -4.35 -16.17
C LEU A 42 11.60 -5.57 -17.10
N ASP A 43 12.79 -6.02 -17.49
CA ASP A 43 12.98 -7.11 -18.46
C ASP A 43 12.89 -8.52 -17.85
N THR A 44 12.50 -8.68 -16.60
CA THR A 44 12.54 -10.00 -15.96
C THR A 44 11.30 -10.30 -15.14
N PHE A 45 10.70 -11.46 -15.41
CA PHE A 45 9.53 -12.04 -14.77
C PHE A 45 8.20 -11.41 -15.17
N ASP A 46 7.10 -11.95 -14.62
CA ASP A 46 5.73 -11.45 -14.69
C ASP A 46 5.57 -9.94 -14.32
N ASN A 47 6.65 -9.19 -14.29
CA ASN A 47 6.73 -7.76 -13.96
C ASN A 47 5.93 -6.90 -14.94
N VAL A 48 5.83 -7.31 -16.21
CA VAL A 48 4.97 -6.61 -17.17
C VAL A 48 3.53 -6.64 -16.69
N ILE A 49 3.07 -7.76 -16.17
CA ILE A 49 1.72 -7.91 -15.62
C ILE A 49 1.57 -7.09 -14.34
N PHE A 50 2.59 -7.10 -13.45
CA PHE A 50 2.54 -6.33 -12.22
C PHE A 50 2.50 -4.82 -12.47
N ASP A 51 3.36 -4.29 -13.33
CA ASP A 51 3.39 -2.87 -13.65
C ASP A 51 2.10 -2.41 -14.35
N GLU A 52 1.47 -3.29 -15.13
CA GLU A 52 0.21 -3.01 -15.81
C GLU A 52 -1.00 -3.11 -14.88
N VAL A 53 -1.08 -4.20 -14.09
CA VAL A 53 -2.23 -4.53 -13.25
C VAL A 53 -2.12 -3.92 -11.85
N GLY A 54 -0.90 -3.79 -11.35
CA GLY A 54 -0.58 -3.21 -10.04
C GLY A 54 -0.71 -4.16 -8.87
N ILE A 55 -1.07 -5.42 -9.08
CA ILE A 55 -1.21 -6.43 -8.02
C ILE A 55 -0.86 -7.82 -8.53
N VAL A 56 -0.18 -8.61 -7.69
CA VAL A 56 0.15 -10.01 -7.97
C VAL A 56 -0.01 -10.86 -6.71
N ARG A 57 -0.27 -12.16 -6.90
CA ARG A 57 -0.41 -13.15 -5.83
C ARG A 57 0.54 -14.31 -6.06
N PHE A 58 1.22 -14.73 -5.02
CA PHE A 58 2.07 -15.92 -4.98
C PHE A 58 1.44 -16.91 -4.01
N SER A 59 0.74 -17.90 -4.52
CA SER A 59 0.17 -19.00 -3.72
C SER A 59 1.26 -20.00 -3.38
N ASP A 60 1.07 -20.74 -2.27
CA ASP A 60 2.00 -21.77 -1.78
C ASP A 60 3.42 -21.18 -1.64
N TYR A 61 3.50 -19.97 -1.03
CA TYR A 61 4.69 -19.14 -1.03
C TYR A 61 5.83 -19.65 -0.13
N LEU A 62 5.48 -20.22 1.02
CA LEU A 62 6.41 -20.83 1.97
C LEU A 62 6.20 -22.35 2.01
N GLU A 63 7.17 -23.06 2.55
CA GLU A 63 7.00 -24.49 2.83
C GLU A 63 5.95 -24.71 3.95
N ASP A 64 5.23 -25.80 3.91
CA ASP A 64 4.12 -26.06 4.83
C ASP A 64 4.52 -26.05 6.29
N ASP A 65 5.70 -26.56 6.62
CA ASP A 65 6.25 -26.55 7.98
C ASP A 65 6.57 -25.12 8.49
N GLU A 66 7.02 -24.23 7.60
CA GLU A 66 7.23 -22.81 7.92
C GLU A 66 5.89 -22.11 8.22
N VAL A 67 4.86 -22.40 7.41
CA VAL A 67 3.49 -21.87 7.60
C VAL A 67 2.96 -22.28 8.98
N ASP A 68 3.09 -23.54 9.33
CA ASP A 68 2.61 -24.07 10.62
C ASP A 68 3.34 -23.45 11.82
N ILE A 69 4.63 -23.17 11.69
CA ILE A 69 5.37 -22.45 12.73
C ILE A 69 4.89 -21.00 12.84
N ILE A 70 4.68 -20.31 11.72
CA ILE A 70 4.17 -18.93 11.69
C ILE A 70 2.78 -18.85 12.35
N ARG A 71 1.89 -19.79 12.06
CA ARG A 71 0.57 -19.88 12.73
C ARG A 71 0.70 -19.98 14.24
N LYS A 72 1.58 -20.87 14.74
CA LYS A 72 1.87 -21.02 16.17
C LYS A 72 2.46 -19.76 16.77
N GLU A 73 3.31 -19.03 16.03
CA GLU A 73 3.82 -17.73 16.47
C GLU A 73 2.69 -16.71 16.60
N PHE A 74 1.73 -16.65 15.66
CA PHE A 74 0.56 -15.78 15.78
C PHE A 74 -0.30 -16.10 17.00
N ASP A 75 -0.46 -17.37 17.36
CA ASP A 75 -1.29 -17.80 18.49
C ASP A 75 -0.75 -17.35 19.86
N GLN A 76 0.53 -16.97 19.93
CA GLN A 76 1.14 -16.43 21.15
C GLN A 76 0.77 -14.95 21.39
N PHE A 77 0.19 -14.26 20.39
CA PHE A 77 -0.14 -12.84 20.50
C PHE A 77 -1.64 -12.64 20.72
N GLN A 78 -1.96 -11.60 21.49
CA GLN A 78 -3.35 -11.19 21.66
C GLN A 78 -3.96 -10.72 20.35
N VAL A 79 -5.26 -10.96 20.22
CA VAL A 79 -6.03 -10.43 19.10
C VAL A 79 -6.27 -8.93 19.31
N GLY A 80 -5.85 -8.12 18.34
CA GLY A 80 -6.06 -6.68 18.36
C GLY A 80 -7.41 -6.28 17.79
N VAL A 81 -7.85 -5.07 18.12
CA VAL A 81 -9.07 -4.46 17.59
C VAL A 81 -8.71 -3.59 16.38
N VAL A 82 -9.48 -3.69 15.30
CA VAL A 82 -9.18 -3.07 13.99
C VAL A 82 -8.88 -1.57 14.08
N ASN A 83 -9.67 -0.82 14.81
CA ASN A 83 -9.56 0.64 14.88
C ASN A 83 -8.64 1.17 15.98
N LYS A 84 -7.95 0.30 16.70
CA LYS A 84 -7.06 0.69 17.80
C LYS A 84 -5.60 0.41 17.44
N GLN A 85 -5.10 1.06 16.40
CA GLN A 85 -3.66 1.13 16.19
C GLN A 85 -3.03 2.00 17.30
N PRO A 86 -1.87 1.62 17.85
CA PRO A 86 -0.99 0.51 17.45
C PRO A 86 -1.29 -0.84 18.11
N HIS A 87 -2.38 -1.02 18.82
CA HIS A 87 -2.65 -2.23 19.64
C HIS A 87 -2.79 -3.54 18.85
N ASN A 88 -3.00 -3.45 17.54
CA ASN A 88 -3.06 -4.61 16.65
C ASN A 88 -1.73 -4.89 15.92
N ILE A 89 -0.69 -4.12 16.21
CA ILE A 89 0.63 -4.28 15.58
C ILE A 89 1.49 -5.16 16.48
N ILE A 90 2.00 -6.24 15.90
CA ILE A 90 2.93 -7.17 16.54
C ILE A 90 4.34 -6.81 16.07
N ALA A 91 5.19 -6.37 17.00
CA ALA A 91 6.60 -6.19 16.73
C ALA A 91 7.30 -7.56 16.65
N MET A 92 7.71 -7.93 15.46
CA MET A 92 8.45 -9.17 15.21
C MET A 92 9.89 -9.04 15.70
N ASN A 93 10.37 -10.02 16.39
CA ASN A 93 11.77 -10.11 16.83
C ASN A 93 12.22 -11.57 16.97
N GLU A 94 13.53 -11.80 16.96
CA GLU A 94 14.15 -13.12 17.02
C GLU A 94 13.71 -13.99 18.20
N LYS A 95 13.34 -13.37 19.31
CA LYS A 95 12.93 -14.11 20.52
C LYS A 95 11.48 -14.58 20.46
N LYS A 96 10.58 -13.80 19.83
CA LYS A 96 9.14 -14.05 19.87
C LYS A 96 8.54 -14.53 18.56
N ALA A 97 9.14 -14.17 17.43
CA ALA A 97 8.61 -14.46 16.11
C ALA A 97 9.74 -14.72 15.08
N PRO A 98 10.65 -15.65 15.35
CA PRO A 98 11.80 -15.91 14.46
C PRO A 98 11.38 -16.42 13.07
N ALA A 99 10.30 -17.21 12.97
CA ALA A 99 9.81 -17.69 11.67
C ALA A 99 9.18 -16.57 10.85
N MET A 100 8.39 -15.68 11.48
CA MET A 100 7.86 -14.48 10.81
C MET A 100 8.99 -13.60 10.28
N LEU A 101 10.08 -13.42 11.03
CA LEU A 101 11.24 -12.64 10.56
C LEU A 101 11.92 -13.29 9.37
N ARG A 102 12.15 -14.60 9.37
CA ARG A 102 12.71 -15.30 8.21
C ARG A 102 11.81 -15.15 6.99
N ALA A 103 10.49 -15.29 7.16
CA ALA A 103 9.54 -15.08 6.08
C ALA A 103 9.61 -13.65 5.53
N VAL A 104 9.73 -12.62 6.39
CA VAL A 104 9.93 -11.22 5.97
C VAL A 104 11.18 -11.07 5.11
N HIS A 105 12.30 -11.72 5.46
CA HIS A 105 13.50 -11.67 4.63
C HIS A 105 13.27 -12.26 3.24
N LYS A 106 12.64 -13.44 3.16
CA LYS A 106 12.28 -14.06 1.86
C LYS A 106 11.37 -13.15 1.02
N MET A 107 10.37 -12.52 1.66
CA MET A 107 9.45 -11.58 0.98
C MET A 107 10.19 -10.35 0.45
N LYS A 108 11.07 -9.76 1.24
CA LYS A 108 11.88 -8.61 0.84
C LYS A 108 12.78 -8.94 -0.34
N ASP A 109 13.45 -10.08 -0.32
CA ASP A 109 14.31 -10.52 -1.42
C ASP A 109 13.52 -10.70 -2.72
N LEU A 110 12.32 -11.28 -2.66
CA LEU A 110 11.43 -11.36 -3.81
C LEU A 110 11.05 -9.98 -4.34
N ILE A 111 10.63 -9.08 -3.45
CA ILE A 111 10.15 -7.74 -3.83
C ILE A 111 11.29 -6.91 -4.43
N ILE A 112 12.50 -6.99 -3.87
CA ILE A 112 13.68 -6.32 -4.44
C ILE A 112 13.96 -6.83 -5.86
N LYS A 113 13.87 -8.14 -6.09
CA LYS A 113 13.98 -8.71 -7.44
C LYS A 113 12.88 -8.21 -8.38
N MET A 114 11.64 -8.13 -7.90
CA MET A 114 10.50 -7.63 -8.69
C MET A 114 10.68 -6.17 -9.12
N ILE A 115 11.29 -5.33 -8.30
CA ILE A 115 11.52 -3.92 -8.62
C ILE A 115 12.80 -3.66 -9.42
N GLY A 116 13.59 -4.71 -9.67
CA GLY A 116 14.81 -4.62 -10.49
C GLY A 116 15.96 -3.85 -9.84
N GLU A 117 15.91 -3.61 -8.53
CA GLU A 117 16.92 -2.85 -7.83
C GLU A 117 17.79 -3.75 -6.94
N GLU A 118 19.05 -3.92 -7.28
CA GLU A 118 20.03 -4.73 -6.53
C GLU A 118 20.93 -3.92 -5.58
N THR A 119 20.61 -2.68 -5.24
CA THR A 119 21.50 -1.86 -4.44
C THR A 119 21.32 -2.09 -2.93
N ASP A 120 22.44 -2.31 -2.22
CA ASP A 120 22.45 -2.43 -0.75
C ASP A 120 21.88 -1.18 -0.04
N GLU A 121 21.95 -0.01 -0.65
CA GLU A 121 21.37 1.23 -0.12
C GLU A 121 19.84 1.15 0.00
N ILE A 122 19.15 0.53 -0.97
CA ILE A 122 17.72 0.33 -0.93
C ILE A 122 17.35 -0.68 0.14
N ARG A 123 18.12 -1.75 0.27
CA ARG A 123 17.96 -2.74 1.34
C ARG A 123 17.97 -2.08 2.72
N LEU A 124 18.91 -1.18 2.99
CA LEU A 124 19.07 -0.53 4.28
C LEU A 124 18.05 0.58 4.56
N LYS A 125 17.68 1.36 3.56
CA LYS A 125 16.84 2.56 3.71
C LYS A 125 15.36 2.24 3.94
N TYR A 126 14.88 1.07 3.52
CA TYR A 126 13.45 0.69 3.52
C TYR A 126 13.10 -0.49 4.44
N TYR A 127 14.02 -0.90 5.30
CA TYR A 127 13.79 -2.02 6.25
C TYR A 127 12.77 -1.72 7.36
N GLY A 128 12.28 -0.49 7.49
CA GLY A 128 11.62 0.01 8.69
C GLY A 128 10.13 -0.33 8.87
N ASN A 129 9.42 -0.78 7.83
CA ASN A 129 7.96 -0.86 7.87
C ASN A 129 7.41 -2.28 7.69
N THR A 130 7.96 -3.25 8.41
CA THR A 130 7.40 -4.61 8.49
C THR A 130 6.82 -4.87 9.87
N PHE A 131 5.61 -5.38 9.91
CA PHE A 131 4.92 -5.75 11.14
C PHE A 131 3.94 -6.88 10.87
N ALA A 132 3.57 -7.61 11.92
CA ALA A 132 2.48 -8.55 11.84
C ALA A 132 1.22 -7.98 12.52
N GLN A 133 0.07 -8.43 12.07
CA GLN A 133 -1.23 -8.11 12.66
C GLN A 133 -2.04 -9.38 12.90
N ARG A 134 -2.64 -9.46 14.08
CA ARG A 134 -3.67 -10.44 14.42
C ARG A 134 -4.92 -9.69 14.84
N VAL A 135 -5.90 -9.61 13.97
CA VAL A 135 -7.01 -8.66 14.07
C VAL A 135 -8.34 -9.40 14.06
N ASP A 136 -9.20 -9.07 15.02
CA ASP A 136 -10.60 -9.46 15.01
C ASP A 136 -11.37 -8.55 14.06
N ASN A 137 -11.78 -9.07 12.92
CA ASN A 137 -12.64 -8.36 11.97
C ASN A 137 -14.10 -8.60 12.35
N ASP A 138 -14.77 -7.57 12.86
CA ASP A 138 -16.20 -7.60 13.15
C ASP A 138 -16.98 -6.88 12.01
N PRO A 139 -18.10 -7.46 11.53
CA PRO A 139 -18.96 -6.80 10.54
C PRO A 139 -19.42 -5.41 10.94
N ASN A 140 -19.56 -5.15 12.24
CA ASN A 140 -20.07 -3.89 12.79
C ASN A 140 -18.97 -2.85 13.05
N ASP A 141 -17.69 -3.19 12.80
CA ASP A 141 -16.60 -2.26 13.02
C ASP A 141 -16.59 -1.12 11.99
N ASN A 142 -16.56 0.10 12.50
CA ASN A 142 -16.31 1.29 11.69
C ASN A 142 -14.82 1.43 11.41
N ASP A 143 -14.35 0.80 10.34
CA ASP A 143 -12.95 0.76 9.94
C ASP A 143 -12.71 1.66 8.73
N ASN A 144 -11.96 2.74 8.91
CA ASN A 144 -11.61 3.67 7.83
C ASN A 144 -10.80 3.01 6.70
N GLN A 145 -10.16 1.86 6.94
CA GLN A 145 -9.47 1.09 5.91
C GLN A 145 -10.44 0.40 4.93
N LYS A 146 -11.75 0.38 5.23
CA LYS A 146 -12.79 -0.06 4.29
C LYS A 146 -13.12 0.99 3.23
N ASN A 147 -12.70 2.24 3.41
CA ASN A 147 -12.82 3.29 2.40
C ASN A 147 -11.69 3.16 1.37
N SER A 148 -12.04 3.16 0.09
CA SER A 148 -11.05 3.09 -1.00
C SER A 148 -10.12 4.29 -0.95
N HIS A 149 -8.82 4.03 -0.97
CA HIS A 149 -7.79 5.06 -0.85
C HIS A 149 -6.54 4.72 -1.65
N VAL A 150 -5.71 5.71 -1.83
CA VAL A 150 -4.34 5.59 -2.31
C VAL A 150 -3.39 6.03 -1.20
N ASP A 151 -2.23 5.42 -1.11
CA ASP A 151 -1.25 5.85 -0.12
C ASP A 151 -0.40 7.02 -0.61
N THR A 152 -0.10 7.03 -1.90
CA THR A 152 0.71 8.04 -2.55
C THR A 152 0.34 8.12 -4.03
N PHE A 153 0.86 9.15 -4.74
CA PHE A 153 0.73 9.26 -6.20
C PHE A 153 1.96 8.69 -6.96
N PHE A 154 2.97 8.21 -6.26
CA PHE A 154 4.18 7.63 -6.81
C PHE A 154 4.28 6.15 -6.45
N PRO A 155 5.09 5.35 -7.16
CA PRO A 155 5.18 3.93 -6.90
C PRO A 155 5.57 3.62 -5.45
N ALA A 156 4.73 2.85 -4.80
CA ALA A 156 4.95 2.35 -3.44
C ALA A 156 4.41 0.93 -3.35
N ILE A 157 5.29 0.00 -3.02
CA ILE A 157 4.92 -1.40 -2.93
C ILE A 157 4.57 -1.73 -1.51
N LYS A 158 3.40 -2.34 -1.31
CA LYS A 158 3.02 -3.04 -0.08
C LYS A 158 2.87 -4.51 -0.36
N TRP A 159 3.10 -5.30 0.67
CA TRP A 159 2.81 -6.72 0.63
C TRP A 159 2.11 -7.18 1.89
N TRP A 160 1.32 -8.23 1.70
CA TRP A 160 0.58 -8.91 2.75
C TRP A 160 0.78 -10.42 2.58
N TYR A 161 1.37 -11.05 3.56
CA TYR A 161 1.42 -12.51 3.62
C TYR A 161 0.31 -13.02 4.53
N PHE A 162 -0.51 -13.91 4.01
CA PHE A 162 -1.62 -14.54 4.72
C PHE A 162 -1.31 -16.01 4.98
N PRO A 163 -0.99 -16.41 6.23
CA PRO A 163 -0.80 -17.81 6.57
C PRO A 163 -2.10 -18.61 6.47
N ASP A 164 -3.25 -17.95 6.62
CA ASP A 164 -4.57 -18.53 6.60
C ASP A 164 -5.38 -18.07 5.40
N GLU A 165 -6.38 -18.89 4.99
CA GLU A 165 -7.28 -18.52 3.90
C GLU A 165 -8.11 -17.27 4.23
N VAL A 166 -8.19 -16.32 3.29
CA VAL A 166 -9.05 -15.13 3.40
C VAL A 166 -10.13 -15.18 2.31
N LYS A 167 -11.32 -15.61 2.70
CA LYS A 167 -12.51 -15.69 1.82
C LYS A 167 -13.15 -14.31 1.64
N LEU A 168 -14.05 -14.18 0.66
CA LEU A 168 -14.85 -12.98 0.45
C LEU A 168 -15.52 -12.47 1.74
N LYS A 169 -16.12 -13.39 2.52
CA LYS A 169 -16.80 -13.07 3.78
C LYS A 169 -15.88 -12.62 4.92
N HIS A 170 -14.56 -12.75 4.77
CA HIS A 170 -13.55 -12.42 5.80
C HIS A 170 -12.95 -11.01 5.64
N GLY A 171 -13.47 -10.21 4.71
CA GLY A 171 -12.93 -8.87 4.43
C GLY A 171 -11.53 -8.92 3.79
N PRO A 172 -11.38 -9.50 2.58
CA PRO A 172 -10.10 -9.55 1.89
C PRO A 172 -9.59 -8.16 1.51
N LEU A 173 -8.33 -8.07 1.09
CA LEU A 173 -7.86 -6.91 0.35
C LEU A 173 -8.75 -6.70 -0.88
N CYS A 174 -9.10 -5.46 -1.18
CA CYS A 174 -9.72 -5.06 -2.43
C CYS A 174 -8.78 -4.12 -3.17
N TYR A 175 -8.72 -4.22 -4.50
CA TYR A 175 -7.82 -3.46 -5.33
C TYR A 175 -8.46 -3.08 -6.66
N ALA A 176 -8.22 -1.85 -7.11
CA ALA A 176 -8.60 -1.43 -8.46
C ALA A 176 -7.42 -1.69 -9.40
N GLN A 177 -7.54 -2.72 -10.23
CA GLN A 177 -6.50 -3.03 -11.21
C GLN A 177 -6.25 -1.85 -12.16
N LYS A 178 -4.99 -1.68 -12.58
CA LYS A 178 -4.52 -0.59 -13.47
C LYS A 178 -4.58 0.81 -12.87
N SER A 179 -5.05 0.99 -11.64
CA SER A 179 -5.15 2.30 -11.00
C SER A 179 -3.81 2.80 -10.42
N CYS A 180 -2.78 1.97 -10.38
CA CYS A 180 -1.45 2.37 -9.92
C CYS A 180 -0.71 3.27 -10.94
N VAL A 181 -1.17 3.29 -12.19
CA VAL A 181 -0.71 4.20 -13.23
C VAL A 181 -1.69 5.37 -13.29
N PRO A 182 -1.33 6.56 -12.78
CA PRO A 182 -2.25 7.68 -12.74
C PRO A 182 -2.65 8.13 -14.14
N SER A 183 -3.94 7.99 -14.46
CA SER A 183 -4.55 8.61 -15.65
C SER A 183 -4.74 10.11 -15.44
N ASP A 184 -5.04 10.85 -16.51
CA ASP A 184 -5.38 12.26 -16.39
C ASP A 184 -6.57 12.48 -15.45
N ASN A 185 -7.62 11.66 -15.54
CA ASN A 185 -8.79 11.74 -14.66
C ASN A 185 -8.40 11.52 -13.19
N TYR A 186 -7.47 10.59 -12.92
CA TYR A 186 -6.97 10.37 -11.57
C TYR A 186 -6.16 11.57 -11.06
N LEU A 187 -5.29 12.14 -11.88
CA LEU A 187 -4.50 13.31 -11.50
C LEU A 187 -5.39 14.56 -11.30
N ASP A 188 -6.43 14.73 -12.11
CA ASP A 188 -7.42 15.78 -11.91
C ASP A 188 -8.24 15.58 -10.64
N TRP A 189 -8.63 14.35 -10.33
CA TRP A 189 -9.26 14.01 -9.05
C TRP A 189 -8.34 14.35 -7.87
N LEU A 190 -7.06 13.97 -7.89
CA LEU A 190 -6.08 14.33 -6.86
C LEU A 190 -5.95 15.83 -6.67
N TYR A 191 -6.02 16.59 -7.77
CA TYR A 191 -5.99 18.04 -7.72
C TYR A 191 -7.23 18.60 -7.02
N GLN A 192 -8.41 18.14 -7.40
CA GLN A 192 -9.67 18.58 -6.78
C GLN A 192 -9.74 18.24 -5.29
N GLU A 193 -9.32 17.05 -4.89
CA GLU A 193 -9.26 16.67 -3.48
C GLU A 193 -8.26 17.55 -2.70
N SER A 194 -7.12 17.88 -3.29
CA SER A 194 -6.16 18.81 -2.68
C SER A 194 -6.74 20.22 -2.52
N ILE A 195 -7.48 20.73 -3.51
CA ILE A 195 -8.19 22.02 -3.44
C ILE A 195 -9.25 22.01 -2.34
N LYS A 196 -10.03 20.94 -2.21
CA LYS A 196 -11.01 20.80 -1.11
C LYS A 196 -10.33 20.86 0.26
N CYS A 197 -9.17 20.21 0.42
CA CYS A 197 -8.39 20.27 1.66
C CYS A 197 -7.94 21.71 1.99
N VAL A 198 -7.40 22.44 1.00
CA VAL A 198 -6.93 23.82 1.17
C VAL A 198 -8.09 24.75 1.55
N ASN A 199 -9.24 24.56 0.94
CA ASN A 199 -10.43 25.40 1.16
C ASN A 199 -11.25 24.98 2.39
N GLY A 200 -10.87 23.93 3.10
CA GLY A 200 -11.63 23.41 4.24
C GLY A 200 -12.99 22.82 3.86
N THR A 201 -13.17 22.39 2.62
CA THR A 201 -14.40 21.79 2.08
C THR A 201 -14.27 20.29 1.84
N TYR A 202 -13.26 19.66 2.43
CA TYR A 202 -13.04 18.23 2.33
C TYR A 202 -14.08 17.47 3.16
N ASP A 203 -14.61 16.38 2.61
CA ASP A 203 -15.65 15.58 3.26
C ASP A 203 -15.20 15.00 4.60
N ASP A 204 -16.00 15.13 5.65
CA ASP A 204 -15.66 14.70 7.02
C ASP A 204 -15.27 13.22 7.13
N TRP A 205 -15.89 12.34 6.37
CA TRP A 205 -15.56 10.91 6.37
C TRP A 205 -14.20 10.57 5.75
N LYS A 206 -13.66 11.51 4.95
CA LYS A 206 -12.35 11.40 4.30
C LYS A 206 -11.21 11.94 5.17
N LEU A 207 -11.50 12.69 6.23
CA LEU A 207 -10.58 13.58 6.93
C LEU A 207 -9.39 12.93 7.65
N LYS A 208 -9.43 11.65 7.97
CA LYS A 208 -8.45 11.12 8.93
C LYS A 208 -7.03 10.93 8.41
N ASP A 209 -6.83 10.79 7.09
CA ASP A 209 -5.52 10.42 6.55
C ASP A 209 -5.10 11.23 5.31
N HIS A 210 -5.70 12.40 5.08
CA HIS A 210 -5.36 13.25 3.93
C HIS A 210 -4.03 14.01 4.10
N ALA A 211 -3.52 14.15 5.32
CA ALA A 211 -2.38 15.00 5.65
C ALA A 211 -1.09 14.67 4.87
N GLU A 212 -0.98 13.44 4.34
CA GLU A 212 0.15 12.99 3.54
C GLU A 212 -0.23 12.64 2.09
N GLY A 213 -1.42 13.08 1.63
CA GLY A 213 -1.93 12.78 0.28
C GLY A 213 -2.54 11.40 0.14
N SER A 214 -2.86 10.73 1.25
CA SER A 214 -3.64 9.50 1.26
C SER A 214 -5.13 9.82 1.14
N PHE A 215 -5.56 10.17 -0.07
CA PHE A 215 -6.95 10.55 -0.32
C PHE A 215 -7.86 9.33 -0.47
N ARG A 216 -9.13 9.54 -0.09
CA ARG A 216 -10.19 8.54 -0.21
C ARG A 216 -11.18 8.89 -1.30
N ALA A 217 -11.57 7.87 -2.07
CA ALA A 217 -12.58 7.96 -3.11
C ALA A 217 -13.79 7.10 -2.77
N ASN A 218 -14.97 7.61 -3.04
CA ASN A 218 -16.20 6.82 -3.04
C ASN A 218 -16.38 6.08 -4.38
N ASP A 219 -17.39 5.19 -4.43
CA ASP A 219 -17.62 4.37 -5.63
C ASP A 219 -17.98 5.21 -6.86
N LYS A 220 -18.66 6.36 -6.68
CA LYS A 220 -18.96 7.26 -7.79
C LYS A 220 -17.70 7.92 -8.33
N GLU A 221 -16.83 8.43 -7.47
CA GLU A 221 -15.54 9.02 -7.88
C GLU A 221 -14.66 8.00 -8.60
N LEU A 222 -14.64 6.75 -8.11
CA LEU A 222 -13.95 5.66 -8.80
C LEU A 222 -14.53 5.37 -10.18
N ALA A 223 -15.86 5.30 -10.28
CA ALA A 223 -16.54 5.08 -11.57
C ALA A 223 -16.29 6.23 -12.55
N ASP A 224 -16.30 7.48 -12.09
CA ASP A 224 -15.97 8.67 -12.90
C ASP A 224 -14.53 8.61 -13.45
N MET A 225 -13.60 7.97 -12.72
CA MET A 225 -12.24 7.67 -13.17
C MET A 225 -12.14 6.41 -14.04
N GLY A 226 -13.22 5.68 -14.28
CA GLY A 226 -13.24 4.40 -15.00
C GLY A 226 -12.65 3.23 -14.18
N LEU A 227 -12.64 3.34 -12.85
CA LEU A 227 -12.04 2.37 -11.94
C LEU A 227 -13.10 1.59 -11.17
N LYS A 228 -12.77 0.35 -10.81
CA LYS A 228 -13.57 -0.51 -9.94
C LYS A 228 -12.67 -1.23 -8.95
N VAL A 229 -12.96 -1.11 -7.67
CA VAL A 229 -12.23 -1.83 -6.62
C VAL A 229 -12.88 -3.18 -6.39
N GLU A 230 -12.14 -4.25 -6.65
CA GLU A 230 -12.61 -5.62 -6.56
C GLU A 230 -11.92 -6.40 -5.44
N PRO A 231 -12.62 -7.33 -4.77
CA PRO A 231 -12.03 -8.14 -3.71
C PRO A 231 -11.01 -9.14 -4.27
N VAL A 232 -9.97 -9.37 -3.50
CA VAL A 232 -8.85 -10.28 -3.78
C VAL A 232 -8.81 -11.38 -2.72
N PRO A 233 -9.71 -12.37 -2.77
CA PRO A 233 -9.66 -13.50 -1.86
C PRO A 233 -8.40 -14.32 -2.14
N VAL A 234 -7.85 -14.94 -1.09
CA VAL A 234 -6.61 -15.72 -1.17
C VAL A 234 -6.76 -17.05 -0.45
N LYS A 235 -6.08 -18.08 -0.95
CA LYS A 235 -5.86 -19.32 -0.20
C LYS A 235 -4.90 -19.07 0.98
N ALA A 236 -4.84 -20.03 1.88
CA ALA A 236 -3.76 -20.05 2.88
C ALA A 236 -2.39 -20.02 2.18
N ASN A 237 -1.36 -19.58 2.90
CA ASN A 237 0.00 -19.53 2.40
C ASN A 237 0.15 -18.67 1.13
N THR A 238 -0.46 -17.50 1.12
CA THR A 238 -0.41 -16.61 -0.04
C THR A 238 0.25 -15.27 0.31
N LEU A 239 1.24 -14.89 -0.49
CA LEU A 239 1.80 -13.54 -0.51
C LEU A 239 1.09 -12.70 -1.58
N VAL A 240 0.55 -11.57 -1.20
CA VAL A 240 -0.01 -10.56 -2.10
C VAL A 240 0.93 -9.36 -2.13
N VAL A 241 1.29 -8.91 -3.32
CA VAL A 241 2.12 -7.71 -3.52
C VAL A 241 1.32 -6.74 -4.38
N ALA A 242 1.22 -5.47 -3.96
CA ALA A 242 0.52 -4.45 -4.70
C ALA A 242 1.24 -3.10 -4.69
N ASN A 243 1.12 -2.37 -5.80
CA ASN A 243 1.51 -0.97 -5.89
C ASN A 243 0.38 -0.09 -5.33
N VAL A 244 0.60 0.47 -4.15
CA VAL A 244 -0.42 1.22 -3.39
C VAL A 244 -0.53 2.71 -3.80
N ALA A 245 0.09 3.09 -4.91
CA ALA A 245 -0.35 4.25 -5.68
C ALA A 245 -1.71 3.99 -6.36
N GLY A 246 -2.11 2.71 -6.50
CA GLY A 246 -3.43 2.30 -6.93
C GLY A 246 -4.44 2.28 -5.80
N PHE A 247 -5.72 2.46 -6.15
CA PHE A 247 -6.82 2.42 -5.19
C PHE A 247 -6.98 1.03 -4.59
N HIS A 248 -7.00 1.01 -3.27
CA HIS A 248 -7.16 -0.22 -2.50
C HIS A 248 -7.93 0.05 -1.20
N ARG A 249 -8.45 -1.01 -0.62
CA ARG A 249 -9.15 -0.98 0.68
C ARG A 249 -9.17 -2.34 1.35
N ARG A 250 -9.52 -2.39 2.60
CA ARG A 250 -9.99 -3.61 3.24
C ARG A 250 -11.42 -3.88 2.79
N GLY A 251 -11.71 -5.12 2.40
CA GLY A 251 -13.06 -5.53 2.05
C GLY A 251 -13.98 -5.59 3.27
N ASP A 252 -15.28 -5.57 3.01
CA ASP A 252 -16.28 -5.76 4.04
C ASP A 252 -16.28 -7.20 4.51
N THR A 253 -16.37 -7.38 5.82
CA THR A 253 -16.56 -8.70 6.42
C THR A 253 -18.05 -8.91 6.73
N THR A 254 -18.55 -10.12 6.47
CA THR A 254 -19.93 -10.49 6.77
C THR A 254 -20.03 -11.49 7.92
N VAL A 255 -18.87 -11.97 8.39
CA VAL A 255 -18.76 -12.85 9.55
C VAL A 255 -17.60 -12.40 10.41
N ARG A 256 -17.74 -12.47 11.73
CA ARG A 256 -16.62 -12.19 12.63
C ARG A 256 -15.50 -13.21 12.41
N HIS A 257 -14.27 -12.73 12.23
CA HIS A 257 -13.13 -13.57 11.88
C HIS A 257 -11.83 -12.95 12.34
N VAL A 258 -10.98 -13.76 12.98
CA VAL A 258 -9.60 -13.34 13.30
C VAL A 258 -8.74 -13.53 12.06
N ARG A 259 -8.13 -12.45 11.59
CA ARG A 259 -7.23 -12.43 10.44
C ARG A 259 -5.80 -12.18 10.89
N ASN A 260 -4.92 -13.09 10.51
CA ASN A 260 -3.48 -12.99 10.66
C ASN A 260 -2.86 -12.50 9.35
N ALA A 261 -1.93 -11.54 9.42
CA ALA A 261 -1.17 -11.13 8.25
C ALA A 261 0.18 -10.54 8.65
N ILE A 262 1.21 -10.81 7.85
CA ILE A 262 2.50 -10.10 7.91
C ILE A 262 2.46 -9.02 6.84
N HIS A 263 2.76 -7.79 7.22
CA HIS A 263 2.74 -6.62 6.35
C HIS A 263 4.14 -6.08 6.13
N GLY A 264 4.35 -5.49 4.97
CA GLY A 264 5.51 -4.68 4.72
C GLY A 264 5.29 -3.68 3.61
N SER A 265 6.16 -2.66 3.52
CA SER A 265 6.09 -1.67 2.46
C SER A 265 7.47 -1.15 2.07
N ILE A 266 7.62 -0.84 0.79
CA ILE A 266 8.77 -0.15 0.21
C ILE A 266 8.22 1.00 -0.64
N ARG A 267 8.74 2.20 -0.45
CA ARG A 267 8.47 3.35 -1.32
C ARG A 267 9.61 3.46 -2.31
N ILE A 268 9.33 3.22 -3.56
CA ILE A 268 10.29 3.27 -4.64
C ILE A 268 10.28 4.67 -5.22
N ASP A 269 11.47 5.21 -5.52
CA ASP A 269 11.59 6.54 -6.14
C ASP A 269 10.77 7.62 -5.42
N ASN A 270 10.81 7.64 -4.09
CA ASN A 270 10.15 8.70 -3.36
C ASN A 270 10.73 10.05 -3.78
N PRO A 271 10.00 10.87 -4.55
CA PRO A 271 10.54 12.12 -5.09
C PRO A 271 10.91 13.11 -4.00
N PHE A 272 10.43 12.90 -2.79
CA PHE A 272 10.63 13.77 -1.64
C PHE A 272 11.83 13.39 -0.77
N SER A 273 12.47 12.27 -1.09
CA SER A 273 13.75 11.89 -0.47
C SER A 273 14.97 12.43 -1.23
N TRP A 274 14.78 12.95 -2.45
CA TRP A 274 15.85 13.53 -3.25
C TRP A 274 16.36 14.80 -2.59
N GLY A 275 17.62 14.78 -2.15
CA GLY A 275 18.27 15.91 -1.50
C GLY A 275 18.37 15.83 0.03
N ARG A 276 17.98 14.73 0.63
CA ARG A 276 18.31 14.39 2.02
C ARG A 276 19.51 13.44 2.05
N GLN A 277 20.66 13.91 1.58
CA GLN A 277 21.95 13.28 1.82
C GLN A 277 22.70 14.06 2.88
#